data_61924934e1170cae5dc4e3ea3d823318
#
_entry.id   61924934e1170cae5dc4e3ea3d823318
#
_cell.length_a   1.000
_cell.length_b   1.000
_cell.length_c   1.000
_cell.angle_alpha   90.00
_cell.angle_beta   90.00
_cell.angle_gamma   90.00
#
_symmetry.space_group_name_H-M   'P 1'
#
loop_
_entity.id
_entity.type
_entity.pdbx_description
1 polymer ?
#
loop_
_entity_poly.entity_id
_entity_poly.type
_entity_poly.pdbx_seq_one_letter_code
_entity_poly.pdbx_strand_id
1 'polypeptide(L)'
;MGVEIKLTDNQLPVSPVFIDFLLHIVEDIPFEGAQWGDQLSEVMLSDQRRIVDEAPENAKRVLSHKKGQAAIGRAYQLLLALLTGDVDAIKDIQLKFHFINVIGIPRNGGSYLTKELYRSMGYDPTRVPNVIAHDGFPDAGPFRFEKGVNSWVSSLQTMAEYLTMVEIYFGKNKPHSGKIVVPKKLLKGTYAGGFFHRILGQAVENILTVRHPVASCISTYEKSGGLPEDGKFAVRGNIEDWVRRDLIYTGVEPDDLEKMDYFDAYLRYWEQYNYYVATTGLSANRAISIVAYDKQRMENVIKSFYYRFGNINPEPEQFEVFDKRDRHPDWFEKAEPVIKRVSEVWATVGLEFPLEEIMEGW
;
A
#
# COMPACT_ATOMS: atom_id res chain seq x y z
N MET A 1 17.24 25.97 13.65
CA MET A 1 16.66 25.93 12.31
C MET A 1 15.17 26.20 12.44
N GLY A 2 14.66 27.27 11.82
CA GLY A 2 13.23 27.54 11.80
C GLY A 2 12.61 26.90 10.56
N VAL A 3 11.39 26.38 10.69
CA VAL A 3 10.58 25.95 9.56
C VAL A 3 9.73 27.13 9.13
N GLU A 4 9.93 27.65 7.92
CA GLU A 4 9.08 28.70 7.38
C GLU A 4 7.87 28.05 6.72
N ILE A 5 6.69 28.19 7.33
CA ILE A 5 5.43 27.75 6.74
C ILE A 5 4.83 28.94 5.99
N LYS A 6 4.85 28.88 4.67
CA LYS A 6 4.16 29.88 3.84
C LYS A 6 2.69 29.48 3.73
N LEU A 7 1.82 30.18 4.42
CA LEU A 7 0.39 30.12 4.23
C LEU A 7 0.03 30.97 3.01
N THR A 8 -0.46 30.35 1.96
CA THR A 8 -1.02 31.07 0.80
C THR A 8 -2.55 31.02 0.88
N ASP A 9 -3.21 32.07 0.38
CA ASP A 9 -4.68 32.18 0.42
C ASP A 9 -5.42 31.04 -0.28
N ASN A 10 -4.72 30.25 -1.10
CA ASN A 10 -5.26 29.10 -1.83
C ASN A 10 -4.82 27.76 -1.21
N GLN A 11 -4.24 27.75 -0.03
CA GLN A 11 -3.76 26.52 0.58
C GLN A 11 -4.93 25.76 1.21
N LEU A 12 -5.12 24.51 0.80
CA LEU A 12 -6.11 23.64 1.42
C LEU A 12 -5.69 23.31 2.85
N PRO A 13 -6.66 23.22 3.79
CA PRO A 13 -6.36 22.92 5.18
C PRO A 13 -5.80 21.51 5.39
N VAL A 14 -6.13 20.58 4.48
CA VAL A 14 -5.75 19.16 4.47
C VAL A 14 -5.63 18.66 3.03
N SER A 15 -5.24 17.41 2.82
CA SER A 15 -5.08 16.88 1.47
C SER A 15 -6.41 16.82 0.69
N PRO A 16 -6.37 16.95 -0.66
CA PRO A 16 -7.55 16.80 -1.50
C PRO A 16 -8.28 15.47 -1.28
N VAL A 17 -7.53 14.38 -1.10
CA VAL A 17 -8.08 13.04 -0.86
C VAL A 17 -8.85 12.97 0.46
N PHE A 18 -8.36 13.63 1.50
CA PHE A 18 -9.07 13.68 2.78
C PHE A 18 -10.32 14.56 2.70
N ILE A 19 -10.27 15.67 1.95
CA ILE A 19 -11.44 16.52 1.70
C ILE A 19 -12.53 15.73 0.96
N ASP A 20 -12.17 14.98 -0.08
CA ASP A 20 -13.11 14.14 -0.83
C ASP A 20 -13.76 13.09 0.08
N PHE A 21 -12.96 12.39 0.89
CA PHE A 21 -13.49 11.46 1.90
C PHE A 21 -14.47 12.15 2.86
N LEU A 22 -14.10 13.31 3.40
CA LEU A 22 -14.96 14.04 4.33
C LEU A 22 -16.24 14.54 3.69
N LEU A 23 -16.23 14.91 2.43
CA LEU A 23 -17.42 15.31 1.67
C LEU A 23 -18.45 14.19 1.67
N HIS A 24 -18.04 12.96 1.38
CA HIS A 24 -18.91 11.78 1.43
C HIS A 24 -19.54 11.60 2.83
N ILE A 25 -18.75 11.84 3.90
CA ILE A 25 -19.23 11.71 5.30
C ILE A 25 -20.21 12.81 5.69
N VAL A 26 -19.97 14.07 5.30
CA VAL A 26 -20.81 15.20 5.74
C VAL A 26 -22.09 15.31 4.97
N GLU A 27 -22.10 14.88 3.71
CA GLU A 27 -23.27 14.92 2.82
C GLU A 27 -23.99 13.57 2.69
N ASP A 28 -23.51 12.55 3.43
CA ASP A 28 -24.06 11.19 3.40
C ASP A 28 -24.09 10.57 1.99
N ILE A 29 -23.05 10.85 1.20
CA ILE A 29 -22.86 10.30 -0.13
C ILE A 29 -22.23 8.91 -0.03
N PRO A 30 -22.79 7.87 -0.66
CA PRO A 30 -22.14 6.56 -0.68
C PRO A 30 -20.74 6.61 -1.29
N PHE A 31 -19.80 5.86 -0.71
CA PHE A 31 -18.49 5.70 -1.31
C PHE A 31 -18.56 4.80 -2.54
N GLU A 32 -17.82 5.17 -3.57
CA GLU A 32 -17.44 4.25 -4.62
C GLU A 32 -16.39 3.30 -4.05
N GLY A 33 -16.59 2.00 -4.23
CA GLY A 33 -15.74 1.00 -3.63
C GLY A 33 -14.35 0.93 -4.26
N ALA A 34 -13.43 0.33 -3.51
CA ALA A 34 -12.08 0.10 -3.95
C ALA A 34 -12.04 -0.69 -5.27
N GLN A 35 -11.26 -0.23 -6.20
CA GLN A 35 -11.04 -0.92 -7.47
C GLN A 35 -9.98 -2.01 -7.28
N TRP A 36 -10.45 -3.23 -7.02
CA TRP A 36 -9.59 -4.34 -6.60
C TRP A 36 -8.77 -5.00 -7.70
N GLY A 37 -9.06 -4.72 -8.94
CA GLY A 37 -8.46 -5.52 -9.99
C GLY A 37 -7.81 -4.74 -11.09
N ASP A 38 -8.53 -4.36 -12.11
CA ASP A 38 -7.92 -4.21 -13.41
C ASP A 38 -8.00 -2.83 -14.03
N GLN A 39 -8.55 -1.89 -13.33
CA GLN A 39 -8.71 -0.53 -13.87
C GLN A 39 -7.63 0.41 -13.33
N LEU A 40 -6.40 0.23 -13.76
CA LEU A 40 -5.47 1.36 -13.90
C LEU A 40 -5.79 2.04 -15.23
N SER A 41 -6.99 2.55 -15.33
CA SER A 41 -7.49 3.15 -16.55
C SER A 41 -7.42 4.67 -16.43
N GLU A 42 -7.63 5.32 -17.55
CA GLU A 42 -7.88 6.75 -17.66
C GLU A 42 -8.92 7.25 -16.63
N VAL A 43 -9.83 6.39 -16.19
CA VAL A 43 -10.83 6.66 -15.14
C VAL A 43 -10.17 7.00 -13.82
N MET A 44 -9.20 6.21 -13.33
CA MET A 44 -8.49 6.53 -12.05
C MET A 44 -7.71 7.84 -12.14
N LEU A 45 -7.12 8.13 -13.29
CA LEU A 45 -6.42 9.40 -13.49
C LEU A 45 -7.37 10.57 -13.57
N SER A 46 -8.51 10.39 -14.24
CA SER A 46 -9.55 11.42 -14.30
C SER A 46 -10.12 11.68 -12.90
N ASP A 47 -10.37 10.65 -12.12
CA ASP A 47 -10.86 10.78 -10.73
C ASP A 47 -9.84 11.47 -9.82
N GLN A 48 -8.56 11.14 -9.95
CA GLN A 48 -7.52 11.83 -9.18
C GLN A 48 -7.42 13.32 -9.54
N ARG A 49 -7.52 13.66 -10.83
CA ARG A 49 -7.54 15.05 -11.27
C ARG A 49 -8.79 15.77 -10.76
N ARG A 50 -9.95 15.16 -10.89
CA ARG A 50 -11.21 15.71 -10.37
C ARG A 50 -11.13 15.99 -8.86
N ILE A 51 -10.62 15.05 -8.06
CA ILE A 51 -10.44 15.22 -6.61
C ILE A 51 -9.56 16.44 -6.31
N VAL A 52 -8.49 16.65 -7.07
CA VAL A 52 -7.58 17.79 -6.89
C VAL A 52 -8.26 19.10 -7.34
N ASP A 53 -8.90 19.09 -8.50
CA ASP A 53 -9.49 20.29 -9.09
C ASP A 53 -10.71 20.80 -8.30
N GLU A 54 -11.52 19.89 -7.76
CA GLU A 54 -12.71 20.22 -6.98
C GLU A 54 -12.41 20.48 -5.49
N ALA A 55 -11.22 20.12 -5.01
CA ALA A 55 -10.88 20.22 -3.59
C ALA A 55 -11.08 21.59 -2.95
N PRO A 56 -10.79 22.73 -3.60
CA PRO A 56 -11.00 24.05 -3.01
C PRO A 56 -12.50 24.35 -2.71
N GLU A 57 -13.39 23.93 -3.61
CA GLU A 57 -14.82 24.13 -3.39
C GLU A 57 -15.38 23.12 -2.39
N ASN A 58 -14.96 21.87 -2.50
CA ASN A 58 -15.34 20.82 -1.56
C ASN A 58 -14.87 21.11 -0.14
N ALA A 59 -13.71 21.74 0.03
CA ALA A 59 -13.23 22.18 1.34
C ALA A 59 -14.18 23.17 2.02
N LYS A 60 -14.74 24.13 1.28
CA LYS A 60 -15.74 25.08 1.82
C LYS A 60 -16.99 24.35 2.30
N ARG A 61 -17.47 23.39 1.52
CA ARG A 61 -18.62 22.55 1.87
C ARG A 61 -18.34 21.75 3.13
N VAL A 62 -17.21 21.04 3.20
CA VAL A 62 -16.79 20.28 4.39
C VAL A 62 -16.69 21.19 5.62
N LEU A 63 -16.07 22.35 5.49
CA LEU A 63 -15.89 23.32 6.59
C LEU A 63 -17.20 23.97 7.04
N SER A 64 -18.25 23.98 6.22
CA SER A 64 -19.57 24.44 6.65
C SER A 64 -20.27 23.50 7.63
N HIS A 65 -19.81 22.23 7.71
CA HIS A 65 -20.38 21.21 8.58
C HIS A 65 -19.56 21.01 9.87
N LYS A 66 -20.22 20.97 11.02
CA LYS A 66 -19.55 20.70 12.31
C LYS A 66 -18.76 19.38 12.32
N LYS A 67 -19.28 18.33 11.65
CA LYS A 67 -18.56 17.04 11.52
C LYS A 67 -17.28 17.20 10.73
N GLY A 68 -17.29 17.96 9.64
CA GLY A 68 -16.10 18.24 8.84
C GLY A 68 -15.04 19.01 9.60
N GLN A 69 -15.46 20.10 10.31
CA GLN A 69 -14.57 20.88 11.18
C GLN A 69 -13.93 19.99 12.27
N ALA A 70 -14.72 19.15 12.92
CA ALA A 70 -14.23 18.24 13.96
C ALA A 70 -13.23 17.23 13.42
N ALA A 71 -13.48 16.66 12.23
CA ALA A 71 -12.57 15.71 11.59
C ALA A 71 -11.24 16.36 11.18
N ILE A 72 -11.27 17.56 10.60
CA ILE A 72 -10.06 18.32 10.27
C ILE A 72 -9.28 18.66 11.54
N GLY A 73 -9.99 19.13 12.60
CA GLY A 73 -9.37 19.37 13.91
C GLY A 73 -8.70 18.12 14.49
N ARG A 74 -9.34 16.94 14.35
CA ARG A 74 -8.76 15.67 14.79
C ARG A 74 -7.50 15.32 14.00
N ALA A 75 -7.51 15.48 12.68
CA ALA A 75 -6.32 15.25 11.86
C ALA A 75 -5.15 16.15 12.26
N TYR A 76 -5.39 17.41 12.54
CA TYR A 76 -4.35 18.32 13.08
C TYR A 76 -3.83 17.91 14.46
N GLN A 77 -4.70 17.47 15.37
CA GLN A 77 -4.25 16.93 16.67
C GLN A 77 -3.31 15.75 16.49
N LEU A 78 -3.66 14.80 15.61
CA LEU A 78 -2.81 13.66 15.31
C LEU A 78 -1.51 14.07 14.61
N LEU A 79 -1.56 15.02 13.68
CA LEU A 79 -0.36 15.56 13.05
C LEU A 79 0.60 16.16 14.08
N LEU A 80 0.11 16.97 14.99
CA LEU A 80 0.91 17.55 16.07
C LEU A 80 1.52 16.46 16.96
N ALA A 81 0.73 15.45 17.31
CA ALA A 81 1.22 14.31 18.08
C ALA A 81 2.36 13.55 17.36
N LEU A 82 2.21 13.31 16.06
CA LEU A 82 3.24 12.69 15.24
C LEU A 82 4.51 13.55 15.12
N LEU A 83 4.35 14.86 14.96
CA LEU A 83 5.46 15.81 14.88
C LEU A 83 6.24 15.94 16.19
N THR A 84 5.55 15.91 17.32
CA THR A 84 6.16 16.03 18.65
C THR A 84 6.62 14.70 19.24
N GLY A 85 6.24 13.58 18.61
CA GLY A 85 6.49 12.24 19.15
C GLY A 85 5.62 11.92 20.37
N ASP A 86 4.46 12.57 20.51
CA ASP A 86 3.49 12.29 21.58
C ASP A 86 2.82 10.93 21.34
N VAL A 87 3.42 9.89 21.93
CA VAL A 87 2.93 8.52 21.80
C VAL A 87 1.59 8.29 22.52
N ASP A 88 1.25 9.07 23.53
CA ASP A 88 0.01 8.88 24.28
C ASP A 88 -1.21 9.26 23.44
N ALA A 89 -1.11 10.30 22.60
CA ALA A 89 -2.19 10.68 21.70
C ALA A 89 -2.47 9.61 20.61
N ILE A 90 -1.49 8.77 20.25
CA ILE A 90 -1.63 7.69 19.28
C ILE A 90 -2.05 6.38 19.96
N LYS A 91 -1.78 6.25 21.24
CA LYS A 91 -2.03 5.04 22.03
C LYS A 91 -3.50 4.61 22.01
N ASP A 92 -4.43 5.56 22.04
CA ASP A 92 -5.87 5.27 21.95
C ASP A 92 -6.23 4.58 20.64
N ILE A 93 -5.60 4.99 19.52
CA ILE A 93 -5.75 4.34 18.21
C ILE A 93 -5.21 2.91 18.27
N GLN A 94 -4.01 2.72 18.82
CA GLN A 94 -3.38 1.42 18.95
C GLN A 94 -4.14 0.46 19.89
N LEU A 95 -4.81 0.99 20.91
CA LEU A 95 -5.66 0.22 21.82
C LEU A 95 -6.98 -0.18 21.17
N LYS A 96 -7.56 0.71 20.36
CA LYS A 96 -8.86 0.52 19.74
C LYS A 96 -8.80 -0.31 18.46
N PHE A 97 -7.76 -0.14 17.66
CA PHE A 97 -7.66 -0.74 16.33
C PHE A 97 -6.57 -1.80 16.26
N HIS A 98 -6.81 -2.79 15.41
CA HIS A 98 -5.86 -3.83 15.03
C HIS A 98 -5.68 -3.79 13.51
N PHE A 99 -4.50 -3.40 13.06
CA PHE A 99 -4.21 -3.26 11.65
C PHE A 99 -3.68 -4.59 11.07
N ILE A 100 -4.23 -4.99 9.92
CA ILE A 100 -3.74 -6.10 9.12
C ILE A 100 -3.32 -5.53 7.77
N ASN A 101 -2.02 -5.42 7.55
CA ASN A 101 -1.45 -4.90 6.32
C ASN A 101 -1.13 -6.04 5.37
N VAL A 102 -1.65 -5.96 4.15
CA VAL A 102 -1.21 -6.82 3.05
C VAL A 102 -0.18 -6.06 2.24
N ILE A 103 1.05 -6.55 2.27
CA ILE A 103 2.23 -5.91 1.70
C ILE A 103 2.75 -6.78 0.56
N GLY A 104 3.32 -6.18 -0.46
CA GLY A 104 3.91 -6.92 -1.58
C GLY A 104 3.98 -6.07 -2.84
N ILE A 105 4.86 -6.46 -3.74
CA ILE A 105 4.99 -5.84 -5.06
C ILE A 105 3.64 -5.93 -5.80
N PRO A 106 3.25 -4.93 -6.62
CA PRO A 106 2.09 -5.06 -7.48
C PRO A 106 2.11 -6.37 -8.29
N ARG A 107 0.96 -6.96 -8.51
CA ARG A 107 0.77 -8.27 -9.19
C ARG A 107 1.18 -9.50 -8.38
N ASN A 108 1.45 -9.36 -7.07
CA ASN A 108 1.73 -10.47 -6.17
C ASN A 108 0.50 -10.92 -5.36
N GLY A 109 -0.73 -10.61 -5.81
CA GLY A 109 -1.96 -11.10 -5.16
C GLY A 109 -2.46 -10.26 -3.99
N GLY A 110 -1.79 -9.14 -3.65
CA GLY A 110 -2.16 -8.33 -2.49
C GLY A 110 -3.59 -7.78 -2.53
N SER A 111 -4.07 -7.31 -3.70
CA SER A 111 -5.46 -6.84 -3.86
C SER A 111 -6.47 -7.96 -3.60
N TYR A 112 -6.18 -9.17 -4.10
CA TYR A 112 -7.03 -10.34 -3.90
C TYR A 112 -7.14 -10.70 -2.42
N LEU A 113 -6.01 -10.83 -1.71
CA LEU A 113 -6.02 -11.12 -0.27
C LEU A 113 -6.73 -10.05 0.54
N THR A 114 -6.52 -8.79 0.23
CA THR A 114 -7.17 -7.68 0.96
C THR A 114 -8.68 -7.70 0.74
N LYS A 115 -9.13 -7.95 -0.49
CA LYS A 115 -10.54 -8.08 -0.85
C LYS A 115 -11.20 -9.22 -0.07
N GLU A 116 -10.57 -10.40 -0.06
CA GLU A 116 -11.09 -11.57 0.67
C GLU A 116 -11.05 -11.37 2.20
N LEU A 117 -10.06 -10.64 2.70
CA LEU A 117 -10.01 -10.26 4.12
C LEU A 117 -11.23 -9.38 4.49
N TYR A 118 -11.59 -8.38 3.67
CA TYR A 118 -12.82 -7.60 3.88
C TYR A 118 -14.07 -8.47 3.83
N ARG A 119 -14.18 -9.37 2.85
CA ARG A 119 -15.33 -10.31 2.76
C ARG A 119 -15.44 -11.20 3.98
N SER A 120 -14.33 -11.73 4.47
CA SER A 120 -14.32 -12.61 5.65
C SER A 120 -14.82 -11.91 6.91
N MET A 121 -14.70 -10.58 6.95
CA MET A 121 -15.22 -9.73 8.02
C MET A 121 -16.67 -9.29 7.80
N GLY A 122 -17.32 -9.71 6.72
CA GLY A 122 -18.69 -9.36 6.38
C GLY A 122 -18.87 -8.00 5.68
N TYR A 123 -17.80 -7.39 5.20
CA TYR A 123 -17.92 -6.19 4.36
C TYR A 123 -18.21 -6.56 2.90
N ASP A 124 -18.93 -5.68 2.24
CA ASP A 124 -18.99 -5.68 0.79
C ASP A 124 -17.77 -4.91 0.25
N PRO A 125 -16.79 -5.59 -0.37
CA PRO A 125 -15.59 -4.94 -0.86
C PRO A 125 -15.85 -3.84 -1.89
N THR A 126 -16.98 -3.91 -2.60
CA THR A 126 -17.36 -2.93 -3.61
C THR A 126 -17.80 -1.59 -3.01
N ARG A 127 -17.99 -1.54 -1.69
CA ARG A 127 -18.41 -0.33 -0.95
C ARG A 127 -17.35 0.19 0.00
N VAL A 128 -16.22 -0.50 0.14
CA VAL A 128 -15.11 0.00 0.97
C VAL A 128 -14.37 1.11 0.21
N PRO A 129 -14.18 2.30 0.79
CA PRO A 129 -13.47 3.38 0.11
C PRO A 129 -12.06 2.98 -0.31
N ASN A 130 -11.68 3.30 -1.53
CA ASN A 130 -10.36 2.98 -2.07
C ASN A 130 -9.23 3.55 -1.20
N VAL A 131 -9.40 4.78 -0.73
CA VAL A 131 -8.44 5.48 0.14
C VAL A 131 -8.16 4.74 1.45
N ILE A 132 -9.15 4.02 1.96
CA ILE A 132 -8.99 3.22 3.18
C ILE A 132 -8.37 1.86 2.88
N ALA A 133 -8.86 1.19 1.86
CA ALA A 133 -8.56 -0.23 1.64
C ALA A 133 -7.32 -0.50 0.79
N HIS A 134 -7.04 0.38 -0.18
CA HIS A 134 -6.06 0.14 -1.22
C HIS A 134 -4.85 1.08 -1.12
N ASP A 135 -3.87 0.90 -2.01
CA ASP A 135 -2.66 1.72 -2.11
C ASP A 135 -2.94 3.22 -2.34
N GLY A 136 -1.91 4.02 -2.16
CA GLY A 136 -1.92 5.44 -2.48
C GLY A 136 -2.22 6.37 -1.31
N PHE A 137 -2.79 5.86 -0.22
CA PHE A 137 -2.97 6.64 0.99
C PHE A 137 -2.90 5.74 2.24
N PRO A 138 -2.17 6.10 3.31
CA PRO A 138 -1.29 7.27 3.39
C PRO A 138 -0.14 7.13 2.39
N ASP A 139 0.30 8.25 1.81
CA ASP A 139 1.47 8.22 0.93
C ASP A 139 2.71 7.87 1.75
N ALA A 140 2.98 6.59 1.81
CA ALA A 140 4.18 6.04 2.38
C ALA A 140 5.28 6.00 1.32
N GLY A 141 5.36 7.02 0.50
CA GLY A 141 6.57 7.26 -0.24
C GLY A 141 7.71 7.22 0.77
N PRO A 142 8.89 6.71 0.40
CA PRO A 142 9.97 6.63 1.34
C PRO A 142 10.17 7.98 1.99
N PHE A 143 10.17 8.02 3.33
CA PHE A 143 10.45 9.19 4.12
C PHE A 143 11.92 9.56 3.90
N ARG A 144 12.20 10.36 2.89
CA ARG A 144 13.55 10.83 2.64
C ARG A 144 13.74 12.18 3.32
N PHE A 145 14.47 12.14 4.40
CA PHE A 145 15.05 13.37 4.97
C PHE A 145 15.87 14.15 3.93
N GLU A 146 16.45 13.46 2.94
CA GLU A 146 17.19 14.04 1.85
C GLU A 146 16.33 14.95 0.95
N LYS A 147 15.03 14.72 0.88
CA LYS A 147 14.08 15.62 0.19
C LYS A 147 13.56 16.75 1.07
N GLY A 148 14.07 16.83 2.30
CA GLY A 148 13.82 17.92 3.23
C GLY A 148 12.62 17.73 4.14
N VAL A 149 12.52 18.65 5.09
CA VAL A 149 11.50 18.65 6.16
C VAL A 149 10.07 18.67 5.62
N ASN A 150 9.84 19.35 4.49
CA ASN A 150 8.49 19.46 3.91
C ASN A 150 7.93 18.09 3.47
N SER A 151 8.77 17.24 2.90
CA SER A 151 8.36 15.87 2.52
C SER A 151 8.00 15.03 3.74
N TRP A 152 8.75 15.17 4.82
CA TRP A 152 8.48 14.52 6.09
C TRP A 152 7.16 14.97 6.71
N VAL A 153 6.94 16.30 6.80
CA VAL A 153 5.70 16.85 7.34
C VAL A 153 4.50 16.42 6.52
N SER A 154 4.60 16.43 5.19
CA SER A 154 3.54 15.95 4.30
C SER A 154 3.19 14.48 4.56
N SER A 155 4.20 13.62 4.75
CA SER A 155 3.97 12.20 5.05
C SER A 155 3.30 11.99 6.42
N LEU A 156 3.67 12.79 7.44
CA LEU A 156 3.01 12.76 8.74
C LEU A 156 1.57 13.27 8.66
N GLN A 157 1.32 14.28 7.82
CA GLN A 157 -0.02 14.79 7.59
C GLN A 157 -0.91 13.72 6.96
N THR A 158 -0.47 13.08 5.88
CA THR A 158 -1.26 12.01 5.24
C THR A 158 -1.51 10.85 6.18
N MET A 159 -0.56 10.53 7.07
CA MET A 159 -0.77 9.53 8.10
C MET A 159 -1.82 9.96 9.14
N ALA A 160 -1.78 11.20 9.61
CA ALA A 160 -2.76 11.73 10.55
C ALA A 160 -4.18 11.75 9.95
N GLU A 161 -4.29 12.13 8.70
CA GLU A 161 -5.53 12.10 7.94
C GLU A 161 -6.06 10.67 7.77
N TYR A 162 -5.18 9.71 7.42
CA TYR A 162 -5.54 8.30 7.32
C TYR A 162 -6.07 7.73 8.65
N LEU A 163 -5.38 8.00 9.76
CA LEU A 163 -5.84 7.56 11.08
C LEU A 163 -7.21 8.17 11.43
N THR A 164 -7.45 9.42 11.06
CA THR A 164 -8.76 10.06 11.24
C THR A 164 -9.83 9.39 10.39
N MET A 165 -9.54 9.04 9.12
CA MET A 165 -10.47 8.28 8.28
C MET A 165 -10.80 6.92 8.90
N VAL A 166 -9.79 6.21 9.44
CA VAL A 166 -9.96 4.94 10.14
C VAL A 166 -10.90 5.10 11.34
N GLU A 167 -10.70 6.14 12.16
CA GLU A 167 -11.58 6.42 13.29
C GLU A 167 -13.03 6.68 12.85
N ILE A 168 -13.23 7.42 11.77
CA ILE A 168 -14.57 7.76 11.25
C ILE A 168 -15.24 6.53 10.64
N TYR A 169 -14.53 5.80 9.76
CA TYR A 169 -15.12 4.70 8.99
C TYR A 169 -15.34 3.45 9.83
N PHE A 170 -14.32 3.03 10.59
CA PHE A 170 -14.36 1.80 11.38
C PHE A 170 -14.82 2.00 12.82
N GLY A 171 -14.77 3.21 13.34
CA GLY A 171 -14.89 3.48 14.79
C GLY A 171 -16.16 3.02 15.47
N LYS A 172 -17.21 2.66 14.70
CA LYS A 172 -18.49 2.14 15.18
C LYS A 172 -18.65 0.62 15.00
N ASN A 173 -17.67 -0.02 14.40
CA ASN A 173 -17.74 -1.46 14.12
C ASN A 173 -17.54 -2.28 15.38
N LYS A 174 -18.05 -3.50 15.36
CA LYS A 174 -17.88 -4.42 16.49
C LYS A 174 -16.42 -4.85 16.62
N PRO A 175 -15.84 -4.82 17.80
CA PRO A 175 -14.51 -5.35 18.04
C PRO A 175 -14.46 -6.87 17.79
N HIS A 176 -13.36 -7.32 17.20
CA HIS A 176 -12.98 -8.73 17.16
C HIS A 176 -11.80 -8.93 18.13
N SER A 177 -11.96 -9.86 19.08
CA SER A 177 -10.94 -10.08 20.14
C SER A 177 -10.52 -8.77 20.88
N GLY A 178 -11.49 -7.89 21.13
CA GLY A 178 -11.28 -6.65 21.88
C GLY A 178 -10.82 -5.45 21.05
N LYS A 179 -10.51 -5.62 19.75
CA LYS A 179 -10.09 -4.53 18.86
C LYS A 179 -10.88 -4.53 17.55
N ILE A 180 -11.01 -3.36 16.97
CA ILE A 180 -11.61 -3.19 15.64
C ILE A 180 -10.53 -3.48 14.59
N VAL A 181 -10.77 -4.48 13.74
CA VAL A 181 -9.81 -4.86 12.70
C VAL A 181 -9.89 -3.90 11.53
N VAL A 182 -8.72 -3.46 11.05
CA VAL A 182 -8.55 -2.54 9.92
C VAL A 182 -7.65 -3.20 8.87
N PRO A 183 -8.22 -3.78 7.82
CA PRO A 183 -7.44 -4.28 6.70
C PRO A 183 -6.92 -3.14 5.83
N LYS A 184 -5.67 -3.26 5.35
CA LYS A 184 -5.09 -2.30 4.41
C LYS A 184 -4.15 -3.00 3.44
N LYS A 185 -4.32 -2.76 2.14
CA LYS A 185 -3.26 -3.05 1.20
C LYS A 185 -2.25 -1.90 1.26
N LEU A 186 -1.03 -2.20 1.70
CA LEU A 186 0.02 -1.22 1.97
C LEU A 186 1.29 -1.58 1.19
N LEU A 187 1.26 -1.35 -0.13
CA LEU A 187 2.37 -1.67 -1.02
C LEU A 187 3.71 -1.11 -0.53
N LYS A 188 3.72 0.15 -0.16
CA LYS A 188 4.93 0.86 0.25
C LYS A 188 5.31 0.70 1.72
N GLY A 189 4.61 -0.17 2.45
CA GLY A 189 4.92 -0.46 3.85
C GLY A 189 6.34 -0.98 4.08
N THR A 190 6.94 -1.59 3.06
CA THR A 190 8.33 -2.06 3.11
C THR A 190 9.34 -0.93 3.22
N TYR A 191 9.09 0.23 2.63
CA TYR A 191 10.03 1.36 2.64
C TYR A 191 10.14 2.05 4.00
N ALA A 192 9.15 1.88 4.86
CA ALA A 192 9.08 2.55 6.16
C ALA A 192 8.50 1.65 7.26
N GLY A 193 8.86 0.36 7.26
CA GLY A 193 8.29 -0.65 8.18
C GLY A 193 8.34 -0.24 9.64
N GLY A 194 9.48 0.25 10.12
CA GLY A 194 9.64 0.71 11.50
C GLY A 194 8.76 1.92 11.86
N PHE A 195 8.51 2.81 10.91
CA PHE A 195 7.60 3.93 11.09
C PHE A 195 6.15 3.47 11.26
N PHE A 196 5.69 2.58 10.38
CA PHE A 196 4.34 2.03 10.49
C PHE A 196 4.14 1.27 11.79
N HIS A 197 5.11 0.47 12.22
CA HIS A 197 5.05 -0.24 13.51
C HIS A 197 4.93 0.71 14.69
N ARG A 198 5.68 1.81 14.67
CA ARG A 198 5.61 2.82 15.75
C ARG A 198 4.24 3.47 15.83
N ILE A 199 3.61 3.76 14.70
CA ILE A 199 2.32 4.47 14.64
C ILE A 199 1.15 3.51 14.80
N LEU A 200 1.13 2.40 14.08
CA LEU A 200 0.02 1.45 14.08
C LEU A 200 0.05 0.51 15.29
N GLY A 201 1.16 0.47 16.01
CA GLY A 201 1.36 -0.33 17.21
C GLY A 201 2.04 -1.68 16.95
N GLN A 202 2.57 -2.26 18.01
CA GLN A 202 3.32 -3.53 17.93
C GLN A 202 2.45 -4.75 17.60
N ALA A 203 1.13 -4.62 17.74
CA ALA A 203 0.17 -5.67 17.41
C ALA A 203 -0.24 -5.67 15.93
N VAL A 204 0.36 -4.83 15.09
CA VAL A 204 0.10 -4.82 13.66
C VAL A 204 0.52 -6.15 13.04
N GLU A 205 -0.36 -6.74 12.23
CA GLU A 205 -0.04 -7.92 11.44
C GLU A 205 0.36 -7.50 10.03
N ASN A 206 1.42 -8.10 9.51
CA ASN A 206 1.85 -7.89 8.13
C ASN A 206 1.79 -9.22 7.38
N ILE A 207 1.07 -9.24 6.27
CA ILE A 207 1.00 -10.36 5.34
C ILE A 207 1.80 -9.94 4.11
N LEU A 208 2.99 -10.49 3.97
CA LEU A 208 3.90 -10.16 2.87
C LEU A 208 3.74 -11.18 1.75
N THR A 209 3.27 -10.73 0.59
CA THR A 209 3.14 -11.57 -0.59
C THR A 209 4.41 -11.52 -1.44
N VAL A 210 4.93 -12.69 -1.82
CA VAL A 210 6.14 -12.84 -2.63
C VAL A 210 5.81 -13.64 -3.88
N ARG A 211 6.32 -13.19 -5.03
CA ARG A 211 6.17 -13.86 -6.31
C ARG A 211 7.50 -13.84 -7.05
N HIS A 212 7.74 -14.86 -7.90
CA HIS A 212 8.91 -14.91 -8.76
C HIS A 212 9.03 -13.63 -9.62
N PRO A 213 10.21 -12.98 -9.70
CA PRO A 213 10.36 -11.69 -10.38
C PRO A 213 9.96 -11.73 -11.85
N VAL A 214 10.26 -12.83 -12.55
CA VAL A 214 9.89 -13.01 -13.96
C VAL A 214 8.36 -13.01 -14.12
N ALA A 215 7.65 -13.81 -13.32
CA ALA A 215 6.19 -13.85 -13.37
C ALA A 215 5.52 -12.53 -12.98
N SER A 216 6.08 -11.84 -11.98
CA SER A 216 5.64 -10.50 -11.57
C SER A 216 5.84 -9.47 -12.68
N CYS A 217 7.02 -9.50 -13.34
CA CYS A 217 7.34 -8.61 -14.45
C CYS A 217 6.38 -8.84 -15.62
N ILE A 218 6.23 -10.09 -16.08
CA ILE A 218 5.31 -10.43 -17.16
C ILE A 218 3.88 -9.95 -16.86
N SER A 219 3.39 -10.20 -15.63
CA SER A 219 2.05 -9.75 -15.23
C SER A 219 1.92 -8.23 -15.16
N THR A 220 3.02 -7.52 -14.96
CA THR A 220 3.05 -6.05 -14.90
C THR A 220 2.98 -5.45 -16.30
N TYR A 221 3.82 -5.90 -17.23
CA TYR A 221 3.79 -5.34 -18.58
C TYR A 221 2.53 -5.77 -19.37
N GLU A 222 2.00 -6.98 -19.15
CA GLU A 222 0.72 -7.39 -19.76
C GLU A 222 -0.40 -6.44 -19.37
N LYS A 223 -0.38 -5.96 -18.12
CA LYS A 223 -1.36 -4.99 -17.65
C LYS A 223 -1.14 -3.60 -18.23
N SER A 224 0.08 -3.23 -18.56
CA SER A 224 0.40 -1.94 -19.18
C SER A 224 0.25 -1.92 -20.71
N GLY A 225 -0.21 -3.01 -21.31
CA GLY A 225 -0.41 -3.12 -22.74
C GLY A 225 0.74 -3.78 -23.52
N GLY A 226 1.70 -4.36 -22.82
CA GLY A 226 2.81 -5.10 -23.40
C GLY A 226 4.18 -4.44 -23.20
N LEU A 227 5.23 -5.17 -23.60
CA LEU A 227 6.60 -4.67 -23.59
C LEU A 227 6.78 -3.53 -24.61
N PRO A 228 7.63 -2.54 -24.31
CA PRO A 228 8.10 -1.59 -25.32
C PRO A 228 8.74 -2.31 -26.51
N GLU A 229 8.52 -1.79 -27.73
CA GLU A 229 9.04 -2.43 -28.96
C GLU A 229 10.57 -2.56 -28.98
N ASP A 230 11.27 -1.60 -28.35
CA ASP A 230 12.72 -1.58 -28.24
C ASP A 230 13.26 -2.36 -27.03
N GLY A 231 12.39 -2.98 -26.24
CA GLY A 231 12.75 -3.71 -25.01
C GLY A 231 13.31 -2.84 -23.88
N LYS A 232 13.49 -1.54 -24.10
CA LYS A 232 14.02 -0.62 -23.10
C LYS A 232 12.93 -0.17 -22.12
N PHE A 233 13.35 0.11 -20.91
CA PHE A 233 12.45 0.67 -19.90
C PHE A 233 12.08 2.10 -20.28
N ALA A 234 10.87 2.29 -20.77
CA ALA A 234 10.32 3.60 -21.08
C ALA A 234 9.13 3.90 -20.17
N VAL A 235 9.01 5.15 -19.73
CA VAL A 235 7.83 5.60 -19.01
C VAL A 235 6.68 5.71 -20.00
N ARG A 236 5.82 4.71 -20.00
CA ARG A 236 4.60 4.68 -20.79
C ARG A 236 3.42 4.33 -19.89
N GLY A 237 2.69 5.32 -19.47
CA GLY A 237 1.52 5.12 -18.63
C GLY A 237 1.83 4.85 -17.15
N ASN A 238 0.77 4.67 -16.36
CA ASN A 238 0.83 4.70 -14.89
C ASN A 238 1.57 3.56 -14.23
N ILE A 239 1.68 2.41 -14.87
CA ILE A 239 2.28 1.22 -14.24
C ILE A 239 3.80 1.29 -14.28
N GLU A 240 4.36 1.80 -15.37
CA GLU A 240 5.80 1.99 -15.48
C GLU A 240 6.27 3.16 -14.62
N ASP A 241 5.44 4.17 -14.43
CA ASP A 241 5.76 5.34 -13.61
C ASP A 241 6.11 4.97 -12.16
N TRP A 242 5.41 4.02 -11.54
CA TRP A 242 5.72 3.68 -10.15
C TRP A 242 7.01 2.86 -10.02
N VAL A 243 7.34 1.98 -10.98
CA VAL A 243 8.64 1.28 -11.00
C VAL A 243 9.77 2.30 -11.19
N ARG A 244 9.66 3.17 -12.19
CA ARG A 244 10.64 4.24 -12.44
C ARG A 244 10.79 5.15 -11.21
N ARG A 245 9.70 5.64 -10.68
CA ARG A 245 9.70 6.51 -9.50
C ARG A 245 10.39 5.85 -8.32
N ASP A 246 10.08 4.60 -8.03
CA ASP A 246 10.65 3.87 -6.90
C ASP A 246 12.15 3.59 -7.14
N LEU A 247 12.59 3.34 -8.36
CA LEU A 247 14.01 3.18 -8.71
C LEU A 247 14.78 4.50 -8.57
N ILE A 248 14.30 5.59 -9.15
CA ILE A 248 14.90 6.93 -8.99
C ILE A 248 14.96 7.28 -7.50
N TYR A 249 13.91 6.94 -6.78
CA TYR A 249 13.82 7.14 -5.37
C TYR A 249 14.89 6.37 -4.59
N THR A 250 15.24 5.18 -5.01
CA THR A 250 16.28 4.35 -4.42
C THR A 250 17.69 4.68 -4.92
N GLY A 251 17.83 5.76 -5.67
CA GLY A 251 19.10 6.32 -6.10
C GLY A 251 19.58 5.86 -7.48
N VAL A 252 18.70 5.33 -8.33
CA VAL A 252 19.00 5.10 -9.74
C VAL A 252 18.87 6.42 -10.48
N GLU A 253 19.92 6.80 -11.21
CA GLU A 253 19.86 8.00 -12.03
C GLU A 253 18.90 7.82 -13.22
N PRO A 254 18.09 8.84 -13.56
CA PRO A 254 17.14 8.75 -14.66
C PRO A 254 17.77 8.32 -15.99
N ASP A 255 18.94 8.85 -16.32
CA ASP A 255 19.65 8.53 -17.55
C ASP A 255 20.12 7.07 -17.62
N ASP A 256 20.42 6.47 -16.48
CA ASP A 256 20.80 5.07 -16.41
C ASP A 256 19.58 4.17 -16.56
N LEU A 257 18.45 4.61 -16.02
CA LEU A 257 17.19 3.88 -16.14
C LEU A 257 16.72 3.80 -17.60
N GLU A 258 16.87 4.86 -18.38
CA GLU A 258 16.51 4.90 -19.80
C GLU A 258 17.37 3.94 -20.68
N LYS A 259 18.56 3.58 -20.20
CA LYS A 259 19.45 2.62 -20.89
C LYS A 259 19.16 1.16 -20.51
N MET A 260 18.43 0.91 -19.43
CA MET A 260 18.14 -0.45 -18.97
C MET A 260 17.14 -1.14 -19.87
N ASP A 261 17.33 -2.45 -20.04
CA ASP A 261 16.28 -3.34 -20.50
C ASP A 261 15.11 -3.32 -19.50
N TYR A 262 13.89 -3.48 -20.01
CA TYR A 262 12.68 -3.45 -19.16
C TYR A 262 12.74 -4.45 -18.02
N PHE A 263 13.20 -5.68 -18.31
CA PHE A 263 13.31 -6.71 -17.28
C PHE A 263 14.43 -6.39 -16.28
N ASP A 264 15.57 -5.88 -16.73
CA ASP A 264 16.66 -5.51 -15.84
C ASP A 264 16.25 -4.40 -14.87
N ALA A 265 15.50 -3.40 -15.34
CA ALA A 265 14.92 -2.36 -14.48
C ALA A 265 13.92 -2.94 -13.48
N TYR A 266 13.03 -3.81 -13.95
CA TYR A 266 12.05 -4.45 -13.09
C TYR A 266 12.69 -5.37 -12.04
N LEU A 267 13.70 -6.16 -12.45
CA LEU A 267 14.43 -7.05 -11.56
C LEU A 267 15.17 -6.28 -10.46
N ARG A 268 15.76 -5.14 -10.81
CA ARG A 268 16.37 -4.23 -9.83
C ARG A 268 15.35 -3.66 -8.86
N TYR A 269 14.16 -3.27 -9.36
CA TYR A 269 13.06 -2.84 -8.51
C TYR A 269 12.62 -3.95 -7.55
N TRP A 270 12.46 -5.17 -8.04
CA TRP A 270 12.07 -6.34 -7.26
C TRP A 270 13.11 -6.66 -6.18
N GLU A 271 14.38 -6.66 -6.52
CA GLU A 271 15.50 -6.86 -5.58
C GLU A 271 15.47 -5.82 -4.47
N GLN A 272 15.35 -4.56 -4.83
CA GLN A 272 15.37 -3.45 -3.90
C GLN A 272 14.16 -3.45 -2.96
N TYR A 273 12.98 -3.74 -3.49
CA TYR A 273 11.77 -3.87 -2.68
C TYR A 273 11.95 -4.94 -1.60
N ASN A 274 12.44 -6.10 -1.97
CA ASN A 274 12.67 -7.22 -1.05
C ASN A 274 13.85 -6.96 -0.09
N TYR A 275 14.85 -6.19 -0.50
CA TYR A 275 15.91 -5.71 0.38
C TYR A 275 15.35 -4.81 1.49
N TYR A 276 14.42 -3.93 1.18
CA TYR A 276 13.77 -3.07 2.18
C TYR A 276 12.92 -3.86 3.19
N VAL A 277 12.38 -5.02 2.84
CA VAL A 277 11.73 -5.91 3.81
C VAL A 277 12.66 -6.22 4.98
N ALA A 278 13.92 -6.48 4.69
CA ALA A 278 14.92 -6.81 5.72
C ALA A 278 15.48 -5.58 6.46
N THR A 279 15.58 -4.42 5.79
CA THR A 279 16.40 -3.30 6.28
C THR A 279 15.63 -2.13 6.89
N THR A 280 14.31 -2.04 6.69
CA THR A 280 13.51 -0.88 7.16
C THR A 280 12.76 -1.11 8.46
N GLY A 281 13.01 -2.21 9.14
CA GLY A 281 12.38 -2.56 10.40
C GLY A 281 11.06 -3.34 10.26
N LEU A 282 10.64 -3.69 9.03
CA LEU A 282 9.48 -4.56 8.83
C LEU A 282 9.74 -5.95 9.42
N SER A 283 10.96 -6.48 9.24
CA SER A 283 11.43 -7.75 9.79
C SER A 283 11.45 -7.81 11.32
N ALA A 284 11.48 -6.66 11.99
CA ALA A 284 11.42 -6.61 13.45
C ALA A 284 10.02 -6.95 13.99
N ASN A 285 9.00 -6.98 13.13
CA ASN A 285 7.65 -7.36 13.52
C ASN A 285 7.53 -8.89 13.61
N ARG A 286 7.21 -9.38 14.81
CA ARG A 286 6.97 -10.82 15.04
C ARG A 286 5.69 -11.36 14.39
N ALA A 287 4.76 -10.47 14.03
CA ALA A 287 3.51 -10.83 13.36
C ALA A 287 3.61 -10.61 11.83
N ILE A 288 4.73 -10.98 11.23
CA ILE A 288 4.89 -11.04 9.77
C ILE A 288 4.63 -12.47 9.28
N SER A 289 3.72 -12.59 8.33
CA SER A 289 3.44 -13.85 7.61
C SER A 289 3.89 -13.69 6.17
N ILE A 290 4.73 -14.60 5.69
CA ILE A 290 5.20 -14.61 4.31
C ILE A 290 4.36 -15.59 3.50
N VAL A 291 3.82 -15.12 2.39
CA VAL A 291 2.89 -15.88 1.53
C VAL A 291 3.44 -15.88 0.10
N ALA A 292 3.90 -17.03 -0.36
CA ALA A 292 4.24 -17.20 -1.77
C ALA A 292 2.99 -17.06 -2.65
N TYR A 293 3.14 -16.48 -3.84
CA TYR A 293 2.11 -16.41 -4.86
C TYR A 293 1.93 -17.80 -5.50
N ASP A 294 1.28 -18.66 -4.77
CA ASP A 294 0.94 -20.03 -5.11
C ASP A 294 -0.54 -20.26 -4.80
N LYS A 295 -1.21 -21.07 -5.62
CA LYS A 295 -2.65 -21.31 -5.49
C LYS A 295 -3.02 -21.83 -4.11
N GLN A 296 -2.36 -22.90 -3.67
CA GLN A 296 -2.69 -23.57 -2.41
C GLN A 296 -2.41 -22.67 -1.20
N ARG A 297 -1.31 -21.91 -1.22
CA ARG A 297 -0.93 -21.01 -0.13
C ARG A 297 -1.88 -19.83 -0.03
N MET A 298 -2.22 -19.20 -1.15
CA MET A 298 -3.18 -18.11 -1.20
C MET A 298 -4.56 -18.54 -0.70
N GLU A 299 -5.04 -19.71 -1.15
CA GLU A 299 -6.32 -20.29 -0.67
C GLU A 299 -6.28 -20.62 0.83
N ASN A 300 -5.15 -21.13 1.34
CA ASN A 300 -5.01 -21.44 2.77
C ASN A 300 -5.07 -20.17 3.63
N VAL A 301 -4.43 -19.09 3.20
CA VAL A 301 -4.52 -17.79 3.88
C VAL A 301 -5.96 -17.30 3.92
N ILE A 302 -6.68 -17.40 2.81
CA ILE A 302 -8.09 -17.00 2.74
C ILE A 302 -8.96 -17.87 3.65
N LYS A 303 -8.79 -19.19 3.63
CA LYS A 303 -9.48 -20.08 4.57
C LYS A 303 -9.23 -19.68 6.02
N SER A 304 -7.98 -19.26 6.36
CA SER A 304 -7.65 -18.79 7.69
C SER A 304 -8.39 -17.50 8.08
N PHE A 305 -8.58 -16.56 7.13
CA PHE A 305 -9.39 -15.36 7.35
C PHE A 305 -10.84 -15.70 7.68
N TYR A 306 -11.45 -16.55 6.88
CA TYR A 306 -12.84 -16.96 7.09
C TYR A 306 -13.02 -17.71 8.40
N TYR A 307 -12.09 -18.59 8.73
CA TYR A 307 -12.10 -19.27 10.03
C TYR A 307 -11.96 -18.26 11.19
N ARG A 308 -11.04 -17.33 11.07
CA ARG A 308 -10.77 -16.32 12.10
C ARG A 308 -11.96 -15.39 12.36
N PHE A 309 -12.63 -14.93 11.32
CA PHE A 309 -13.70 -13.95 11.43
C PHE A 309 -15.10 -14.57 11.47
N GLY A 310 -15.21 -15.90 11.47
CA GLY A 310 -16.45 -16.61 11.73
C GLY A 310 -17.47 -16.57 10.60
N ASN A 311 -17.07 -16.18 9.40
CA ASN A 311 -17.94 -16.23 8.23
C ASN A 311 -17.85 -17.65 7.61
N ILE A 312 -18.76 -18.53 8.01
CA ILE A 312 -18.65 -19.99 7.80
C ILE A 312 -19.00 -20.40 6.36
N ASN A 313 -19.57 -19.50 5.54
CA ASN A 313 -20.11 -19.93 4.25
C ASN A 313 -19.89 -18.93 3.09
N PRO A 314 -18.69 -18.50 2.80
CA PRO A 314 -18.44 -17.79 1.57
C PRO A 314 -17.83 -18.75 0.55
N GLU A 315 -18.26 -18.63 -0.67
CA GLU A 315 -17.44 -19.07 -1.79
C GLU A 315 -16.39 -17.99 -2.06
N PRO A 316 -15.13 -18.17 -1.62
CA PRO A 316 -14.07 -17.23 -1.96
C PRO A 316 -13.93 -17.21 -3.48
N GLU A 317 -13.58 -16.06 -4.01
CA GLU A 317 -13.23 -15.96 -5.42
C GLU A 317 -12.08 -16.92 -5.73
N GLN A 318 -12.22 -17.69 -6.79
CA GLN A 318 -11.17 -18.66 -7.17
C GLN A 318 -9.87 -17.91 -7.50
N PHE A 319 -8.78 -18.40 -6.92
CA PHE A 319 -7.45 -17.88 -7.23
C PHE A 319 -6.83 -18.72 -8.34
N GLU A 320 -6.55 -18.07 -9.46
CA GLU A 320 -5.93 -18.71 -10.61
C GLU A 320 -4.49 -18.24 -10.78
N VAL A 321 -3.60 -19.21 -10.99
CA VAL A 321 -2.19 -18.98 -11.33
C VAL A 321 -1.98 -19.45 -12.76
N PHE A 322 -1.47 -18.55 -13.59
CA PHE A 322 -1.17 -18.85 -14.99
C PHE A 322 0.32 -19.12 -15.13
N ASP A 323 0.67 -20.28 -15.70
CA ASP A 323 2.06 -20.61 -16.02
C ASP A 323 2.58 -19.68 -17.14
N LYS A 324 3.71 -19.06 -16.89
CA LYS A 324 4.35 -18.11 -17.81
C LYS A 324 5.83 -18.42 -18.05
N ARG A 325 6.30 -19.58 -17.61
CA ARG A 325 7.72 -19.97 -17.63
C ARG A 325 8.34 -19.94 -19.02
N ASP A 326 7.61 -20.36 -20.03
CA ASP A 326 8.11 -20.50 -21.39
C ASP A 326 8.17 -19.17 -22.17
N ARG A 327 7.66 -18.07 -21.60
CA ARG A 327 7.59 -16.80 -22.34
C ARG A 327 8.91 -16.08 -22.48
N HIS A 328 9.76 -16.13 -21.45
CA HIS A 328 11.05 -15.45 -21.40
C HIS A 328 12.08 -16.30 -20.65
N PRO A 329 12.58 -17.39 -21.25
CA PRO A 329 13.50 -18.31 -20.57
C PRO A 329 14.83 -17.64 -20.17
N ASP A 330 15.32 -16.68 -20.95
CA ASP A 330 16.52 -15.90 -20.67
C ASP A 330 16.41 -15.02 -19.41
N TRP A 331 15.20 -14.63 -19.02
CA TRP A 331 14.98 -13.86 -17.81
C TRP A 331 15.20 -14.67 -16.53
N PHE A 332 15.05 -16.00 -16.61
CA PHE A 332 15.33 -16.88 -15.47
C PHE A 332 16.79 -16.86 -15.08
N GLU A 333 17.69 -16.96 -16.06
CA GLU A 333 19.13 -16.92 -15.82
C GLU A 333 19.55 -15.62 -15.15
N LYS A 334 18.94 -14.49 -15.54
CA LYS A 334 19.15 -13.19 -14.90
C LYS A 334 18.57 -13.12 -13.49
N ALA A 335 17.41 -13.76 -13.25
CA ALA A 335 16.68 -13.68 -11.99
C ALA A 335 17.31 -14.53 -10.88
N GLU A 336 17.86 -15.69 -11.19
CA GLU A 336 18.37 -16.66 -10.21
C GLU A 336 19.41 -16.05 -9.23
N PRO A 337 20.47 -15.36 -9.67
CA PRO A 337 21.43 -14.75 -8.75
C PRO A 337 20.81 -13.63 -7.89
N VAL A 338 19.80 -12.94 -8.39
CA VAL A 338 19.11 -11.88 -7.65
C VAL A 338 18.25 -12.50 -6.54
N ILE A 339 17.49 -13.53 -6.85
CA ILE A 339 16.68 -14.26 -5.87
C ILE A 339 17.57 -14.81 -4.75
N LYS A 340 18.72 -15.38 -5.11
CA LYS A 340 19.69 -15.89 -4.12
C LYS A 340 20.17 -14.78 -3.19
N ARG A 341 20.58 -13.63 -3.72
CA ARG A 341 20.99 -12.48 -2.88
C ARG A 341 19.90 -12.01 -1.94
N VAL A 342 18.67 -11.91 -2.42
CA VAL A 342 17.52 -11.54 -1.58
C VAL A 342 17.30 -12.56 -0.46
N SER A 343 17.34 -13.85 -0.78
CA SER A 343 17.22 -14.92 0.22
C SER A 343 18.30 -14.83 1.29
N GLU A 344 19.55 -14.60 0.88
CA GLU A 344 20.68 -14.40 1.81
C GLU A 344 20.48 -13.19 2.73
N VAL A 345 20.01 -12.06 2.19
CA VAL A 345 19.72 -10.85 2.98
C VAL A 345 18.58 -11.10 3.98
N TRP A 346 17.52 -11.77 3.58
CA TRP A 346 16.40 -12.10 4.47
C TRP A 346 16.86 -13.01 5.64
N ALA A 347 17.72 -13.98 5.34
CA ALA A 347 18.28 -14.88 6.35
C ALA A 347 19.07 -14.11 7.43
N THR A 348 19.73 -12.99 7.09
CA THR A 348 20.47 -12.18 8.08
C THR A 348 19.58 -11.56 9.16
N VAL A 349 18.28 -11.42 8.89
CA VAL A 349 17.29 -10.87 9.85
C VAL A 349 16.30 -11.92 10.34
N GLY A 350 16.59 -13.21 10.08
CA GLY A 350 15.77 -14.32 10.54
C GLY A 350 14.47 -14.51 9.78
N LEU A 351 14.35 -13.98 8.58
CA LEU A 351 13.23 -14.24 7.67
C LEU A 351 13.57 -15.39 6.74
N GLU A 352 12.62 -16.30 6.59
CA GLU A 352 12.71 -17.39 5.61
C GLU A 352 12.11 -16.93 4.29
N PHE A 353 12.94 -16.91 3.25
CA PHE A 353 12.47 -16.59 1.90
C PHE A 353 11.83 -17.83 1.28
N PRO A 354 10.60 -17.73 0.71
CA PRO A 354 9.86 -18.88 0.22
C PRO A 354 10.36 -19.33 -1.18
N LEU A 355 11.62 -19.77 -1.25
CA LEU A 355 12.32 -20.03 -2.50
C LEU A 355 11.65 -21.15 -3.32
N GLU A 356 11.41 -22.30 -2.69
CA GLU A 356 10.83 -23.46 -3.36
C GLU A 356 9.44 -23.12 -3.90
N GLU A 357 8.63 -22.47 -3.09
CA GLU A 357 7.25 -22.13 -3.42
C GLU A 357 7.13 -21.11 -4.57
N ILE A 358 8.01 -20.12 -4.61
CA ILE A 358 7.97 -19.15 -5.71
C ILE A 358 8.55 -19.73 -7.01
N MET A 359 9.37 -20.77 -6.93
CA MET A 359 9.89 -21.48 -8.09
C MET A 359 8.85 -22.46 -8.67
N GLU A 360 7.91 -22.94 -7.86
CA GLU A 360 6.83 -23.84 -8.28
C GLU A 360 5.56 -23.11 -8.68
N GLY A 361 5.24 -22.01 -8.02
CA GLY A 361 4.00 -21.23 -8.11
C GLY A 361 4.00 -20.19 -9.24
N TRP A 362 3.74 -20.62 -10.43
CA TRP A 362 3.77 -19.74 -11.63
C TRP A 362 2.40 -19.55 -12.25
#